data_d140758f2cbebc18d632fb6246ed7f96
#
_entry.id   d140758f2cbebc18d632fb6246ed7f96
#
_cell.length_a   1.000
_cell.length_b   1.000
_cell.length_c   1.000
_cell.angle_alpha   90.00
_cell.angle_beta   90.00
_cell.angle_gamma   90.00
#
_symmetry.space_group_name_H-M   'P 1'
#
loop_
_entity.id
_entity.type
_entity.pdbx_description
1 polymer ?
#
loop_
_entity_poly.entity_id
_entity_poly.type
_entity_poly.pdbx_seq_one_letter_code
_entity_poly.pdbx_strand_id
1 'polypeptide(L)'
;QTYSIIQKLWLFIKLFTPMCITQFSLIGGTFIAIFLTGQYSTIDLAGVATGYNLWLLFYIFAQGTLLGITPIISQLLGAKKTDDISTIFYQGLYIGTGLACIILIIGLLGLRPLLTALNLEPAAAEVCISYLKAFAIGLFPLLWVNTLRNTVDSHGLTHYSMAIVFTSFIVNVFLNYSLIFGHFGFPEIGGVGAGYGIAGACWTNFILFSLVLLLHPKLKGYRIFKDFSKPSFHYIREQLHIGIPIGFSI
;
A
#
# COMPACT_ATOMS: atom_id res chain seq x y z
N GLN A 1 20.65 -9.56 29.83
CA GLN A 1 19.71 -10.59 30.27
C GLN A 1 19.64 -11.66 29.18
N THR A 2 20.13 -12.87 29.50
CA THR A 2 20.06 -14.04 28.62
C THR A 2 18.63 -14.61 28.69
N TYR A 3 17.82 -14.33 27.70
CA TYR A 3 16.48 -14.94 27.55
C TYR A 3 16.61 -16.46 27.40
N SER A 4 15.75 -17.23 28.10
CA SER A 4 15.59 -18.67 27.89
C SER A 4 15.15 -18.96 26.45
N ILE A 5 15.50 -20.13 25.92
CA ILE A 5 15.10 -20.56 24.56
C ILE A 5 13.59 -20.43 24.36
N ILE A 6 12.78 -20.83 25.36
CA ILE A 6 11.32 -20.73 25.34
C ILE A 6 10.87 -19.26 25.24
N GLN A 7 11.51 -18.34 25.95
CA GLN A 7 11.19 -16.92 25.90
C GLN A 7 11.54 -16.31 24.53
N LYS A 8 12.65 -16.73 23.94
CA LYS A 8 13.04 -16.33 22.57
C LYS A 8 12.04 -16.84 21.53
N LEU A 9 11.61 -18.09 21.65
CA LEU A 9 10.62 -18.72 20.77
C LEU A 9 9.26 -18.03 20.90
N TRP A 10 8.83 -17.74 22.12
CA TRP A 10 7.57 -17.02 22.34
C TRP A 10 7.60 -15.60 21.78
N LEU A 11 8.73 -14.87 21.97
CA LEU A 11 8.91 -13.54 21.40
C LEU A 11 8.91 -13.58 19.86
N PHE A 12 9.58 -14.60 19.29
CA PHE A 12 9.57 -14.82 17.83
C PHE A 12 8.16 -15.04 17.31
N ILE A 13 7.38 -15.96 17.90
CA ILE A 13 5.99 -16.22 17.51
C ILE A 13 5.15 -14.96 17.62
N LYS A 14 5.29 -14.21 18.72
CA LYS A 14 4.55 -12.97 18.96
C LYS A 14 4.80 -11.89 17.91
N LEU A 15 6.01 -11.82 17.36
CA LEU A 15 6.37 -10.87 16.29
C LEU A 15 6.05 -11.43 14.89
N PHE A 16 6.27 -12.73 14.69
CA PHE A 16 6.09 -13.39 13.41
C PHE A 16 4.62 -13.52 13.01
N THR A 17 3.74 -13.89 13.95
CA THR A 17 2.30 -14.08 13.68
C THR A 17 1.63 -12.84 13.09
N PRO A 18 1.77 -11.62 13.65
CA PRO A 18 1.22 -10.42 13.03
C PRO A 18 1.74 -10.16 11.62
N MET A 19 3.02 -10.41 11.39
CA MET A 19 3.62 -10.24 10.06
C MET A 19 3.02 -11.22 9.05
N CYS A 20 2.89 -12.50 9.42
CA CYS A 20 2.26 -13.50 8.56
C CYS A 20 0.82 -13.13 8.22
N ILE A 21 0.00 -12.78 9.22
CA ILE A 21 -1.40 -12.39 8.99
C ILE A 21 -1.47 -11.20 8.04
N THR A 22 -0.59 -10.21 8.20
CA THR A 22 -0.52 -9.05 7.32
C THR A 22 -0.20 -9.45 5.88
N GLN A 23 0.80 -10.31 5.67
CA GLN A 23 1.19 -10.77 4.33
C GLN A 23 0.10 -11.63 3.69
N PHE A 24 -0.50 -12.54 4.44
CA PHE A 24 -1.65 -13.31 3.96
C PHE A 24 -2.83 -12.43 3.57
N SER A 25 -3.11 -11.36 4.33
CA SER A 25 -4.20 -10.44 4.01
C SER A 25 -3.92 -9.65 2.72
N LEU A 26 -2.68 -9.20 2.50
CA LEU A 26 -2.29 -8.47 1.31
C LEU A 26 -2.37 -9.36 0.05
N ILE A 27 -1.73 -10.53 0.11
CA ILE A 27 -1.72 -11.50 -1.01
C ILE A 27 -3.12 -12.06 -1.23
N GLY A 28 -3.83 -12.41 -0.15
CA GLY A 28 -5.18 -12.97 -0.20
C GLY A 28 -6.19 -12.03 -0.85
N GLY A 29 -6.10 -10.73 -0.58
CA GLY A 29 -6.98 -9.73 -1.21
C GLY A 29 -6.84 -9.70 -2.73
N THR A 30 -5.61 -9.72 -3.22
CA THR A 30 -5.32 -9.79 -4.67
C THR A 30 -5.76 -11.12 -5.26
N PHE A 31 -5.45 -12.23 -4.60
CA PHE A 31 -5.85 -13.57 -5.05
C PHE A 31 -7.37 -13.68 -5.20
N ILE A 32 -8.13 -13.22 -4.20
CA ILE A 32 -9.60 -13.25 -4.23
C ILE A 32 -10.13 -12.35 -5.36
N ALA A 33 -9.58 -11.16 -5.55
CA ALA A 33 -9.99 -10.27 -6.64
C ALA A 33 -9.82 -10.93 -8.01
N ILE A 34 -8.66 -11.55 -8.27
CA ILE A 34 -8.37 -12.27 -9.52
C ILE A 34 -9.28 -13.50 -9.65
N PHE A 35 -9.48 -14.26 -8.57
CA PHE A 35 -10.32 -15.44 -8.56
C PHE A 35 -11.80 -15.11 -8.88
N LEU A 36 -12.36 -14.10 -8.23
CA LEU A 36 -13.73 -13.64 -8.48
C LEU A 36 -13.90 -13.10 -9.90
N THR A 37 -12.91 -12.36 -10.39
CA THR A 37 -12.92 -11.88 -11.79
C THR A 37 -12.89 -13.04 -12.78
N GLY A 38 -12.11 -14.09 -12.50
CA GLY A 38 -12.05 -15.29 -13.33
C GLY A 38 -13.37 -16.10 -13.34
N GLN A 39 -14.13 -16.06 -12.26
CA GLN A 39 -15.47 -16.66 -12.22
C GLN A 39 -16.49 -15.84 -13.02
N TYR A 40 -16.28 -14.54 -13.15
CA TYR A 40 -17.18 -13.66 -13.90
C TYR A 40 -16.95 -13.77 -15.41
N SER A 41 -15.70 -13.60 -15.87
CA SER A 41 -15.36 -13.62 -17.30
C SER A 41 -13.87 -13.89 -17.52
N THR A 42 -13.53 -14.72 -18.50
CA THR A 42 -12.15 -14.98 -18.91
C THR A 42 -11.49 -13.75 -19.56
N ILE A 43 -12.26 -12.94 -20.28
CA ILE A 43 -11.79 -11.68 -20.88
C ILE A 43 -11.45 -10.68 -19.79
N ASP A 44 -12.32 -10.54 -18.79
CA ASP A 44 -12.11 -9.67 -17.64
C ASP A 44 -10.89 -10.12 -16.85
N LEU A 45 -10.74 -11.43 -16.64
CA LEU A 45 -9.56 -12.00 -15.98
C LEU A 45 -8.27 -11.62 -16.70
N ALA A 46 -8.23 -11.76 -18.04
CA ALA A 46 -7.06 -11.40 -18.84
C ALA A 46 -6.73 -9.90 -18.71
N GLY A 47 -7.74 -9.03 -18.76
CA GLY A 47 -7.58 -7.59 -18.59
C GLY A 47 -7.08 -7.19 -17.21
N VAL A 48 -7.72 -7.70 -16.15
CA VAL A 48 -7.36 -7.41 -14.75
C VAL A 48 -5.99 -7.96 -14.40
N ALA A 49 -5.67 -9.20 -14.79
CA ALA A 49 -4.37 -9.82 -14.52
C ALA A 49 -3.23 -9.06 -15.21
N THR A 50 -3.44 -8.63 -16.46
CA THR A 50 -2.48 -7.80 -17.18
C THR A 50 -2.30 -6.45 -16.48
N GLY A 51 -3.38 -5.76 -16.14
CA GLY A 51 -3.35 -4.50 -15.42
C GLY A 51 -2.65 -4.62 -14.07
N TYR A 52 -2.94 -5.67 -13.32
CA TYR A 52 -2.28 -5.95 -12.04
C TYR A 52 -0.76 -6.11 -12.20
N ASN A 53 -0.30 -6.92 -13.16
CA ASN A 53 1.12 -7.13 -13.37
C ASN A 53 1.86 -5.85 -13.81
N LEU A 54 1.20 -5.00 -14.60
CA LEU A 54 1.77 -3.74 -15.06
C LEU A 54 2.01 -2.77 -13.89
N TRP A 55 1.02 -2.59 -13.02
CA TRP A 55 1.21 -1.66 -11.91
C TRP A 55 2.07 -2.23 -10.78
N LEU A 56 2.08 -3.55 -10.61
CA LEU A 56 2.84 -4.23 -9.56
C LEU A 56 4.33 -3.90 -9.62
N LEU A 57 4.91 -3.85 -10.82
CA LEU A 57 6.32 -3.49 -11.03
C LEU A 57 6.64 -2.10 -10.45
N PHE A 58 5.80 -1.11 -10.74
CA PHE A 58 5.98 0.24 -10.22
C PHE A 58 5.73 0.32 -8.71
N TYR A 59 4.75 -0.46 -8.23
CA TYR A 59 4.42 -0.51 -6.80
C TYR A 59 5.56 -1.10 -5.97
N ILE A 60 6.16 -2.21 -6.38
CA ILE A 60 7.28 -2.83 -5.67
C ILE A 60 8.43 -1.84 -5.52
N PHE A 61 8.80 -1.15 -6.59
CA PHE A 61 9.83 -0.12 -6.54
C PHE A 61 9.45 1.03 -5.60
N ALA A 62 8.22 1.54 -5.70
CA ALA A 62 7.75 2.63 -4.85
C ALA A 62 7.68 2.22 -3.37
N GLN A 63 7.19 1.02 -3.09
CA GLN A 63 7.13 0.45 -1.74
C GLN A 63 8.53 0.31 -1.12
N GLY A 64 9.48 -0.25 -1.87
CA GLY A 64 10.86 -0.38 -1.41
C GLY A 64 11.52 0.98 -1.16
N THR A 65 11.27 1.96 -2.03
CA THR A 65 11.76 3.34 -1.83
C THR A 65 11.18 3.96 -0.55
N LEU A 66 9.89 3.78 -0.28
CA LEU A 66 9.24 4.29 0.93
C LEU A 66 9.62 3.51 2.21
N LEU A 67 10.12 2.28 2.08
CA LEU A 67 10.62 1.50 3.21
C LEU A 67 11.87 2.14 3.84
N GLY A 68 12.61 2.95 3.09
CA GLY A 68 13.76 3.72 3.58
C GLY A 68 13.47 4.63 4.78
N ILE A 69 12.19 5.00 5.02
CA ILE A 69 11.78 5.77 6.19
C ILE A 69 11.96 5.00 7.52
N THR A 70 11.82 3.66 7.49
CA THR A 70 11.85 2.82 8.69
C THR A 70 13.18 2.90 9.46
N PRO A 71 14.36 2.73 8.83
CA PRO A 71 15.63 2.86 9.55
C PRO A 71 15.85 4.27 10.08
N ILE A 72 15.43 5.31 9.36
CA ILE A 72 15.59 6.71 9.79
C ILE A 72 14.78 6.96 11.07
N ILE A 73 13.49 6.62 11.06
CA ILE A 73 12.64 6.76 12.26
C ILE A 73 13.19 5.93 13.44
N SER A 74 13.64 4.70 13.19
CA SER A 74 14.17 3.83 14.23
C SER A 74 15.45 4.41 14.85
N GLN A 75 16.32 5.04 14.06
CA GLN A 75 17.52 5.74 14.55
C GLN A 75 17.14 6.98 15.39
N LEU A 76 16.19 7.79 14.94
CA LEU A 76 15.70 8.95 15.67
C LEU A 76 15.09 8.55 17.03
N LEU A 77 14.32 7.46 17.06
CA LEU A 77 13.78 6.90 18.30
C LEU A 77 14.88 6.44 19.24
N GLY A 78 15.89 5.73 18.72
CA GLY A 78 17.05 5.29 19.50
C GLY A 78 17.88 6.46 20.06
N ALA A 79 18.03 7.52 19.29
CA ALA A 79 18.73 8.76 19.68
C ALA A 79 17.87 9.70 20.53
N LYS A 80 16.60 9.38 20.80
CA LYS A 80 15.62 10.23 21.50
C LYS A 80 15.38 11.60 20.86
N LYS A 81 15.66 11.72 19.55
CA LYS A 81 15.40 12.91 18.73
C LYS A 81 14.02 12.83 18.10
N THR A 82 12.98 12.92 18.93
CA THR A 82 11.60 12.68 18.52
C THR A 82 10.98 13.84 17.74
N ASP A 83 11.54 15.05 17.85
CA ASP A 83 11.02 16.24 17.21
C ASP A 83 11.15 16.21 15.69
N ASP A 84 12.16 15.49 15.17
CA ASP A 84 12.39 15.33 13.74
C ASP A 84 11.47 14.29 13.07
N ILE A 85 10.78 13.44 13.86
CA ILE A 85 9.94 12.35 13.32
C ILE A 85 8.80 12.91 12.45
N SER A 86 8.16 14.00 12.88
CA SER A 86 7.12 14.67 12.09
C SER A 86 7.67 15.14 10.74
N THR A 87 8.85 15.73 10.73
CA THR A 87 9.50 16.20 9.49
C THR A 87 9.76 15.02 8.55
N ILE A 88 10.37 13.94 9.02
CA ILE A 88 10.67 12.74 8.22
C ILE A 88 9.38 12.10 7.68
N PHE A 89 8.33 12.04 8.47
CA PHE A 89 7.02 11.55 8.05
C PHE A 89 6.46 12.34 6.87
N TYR A 90 6.47 13.68 6.93
CA TYR A 90 6.00 14.51 5.83
C TYR A 90 6.85 14.37 4.56
N GLN A 91 8.18 14.24 4.70
CA GLN A 91 9.02 13.96 3.53
C GLN A 91 8.65 12.64 2.86
N GLY A 92 8.33 11.60 3.65
CA GLY A 92 7.81 10.33 3.12
C GLY A 92 6.49 10.49 2.35
N LEU A 93 5.56 11.32 2.84
CA LEU A 93 4.33 11.64 2.12
C LEU A 93 4.60 12.39 0.80
N TYR A 94 5.54 13.34 0.79
CA TYR A 94 5.92 14.06 -0.44
C TYR A 94 6.57 13.12 -1.46
N ILE A 95 7.46 12.21 -1.03
CA ILE A 95 8.04 11.18 -1.90
C ILE A 95 6.94 10.28 -2.46
N GLY A 96 6.02 9.80 -1.60
CA GLY A 96 4.87 8.99 -2.03
C GLY A 96 3.99 9.72 -3.04
N THR A 97 3.72 11.00 -2.82
CA THR A 97 2.96 11.84 -3.78
C THR A 97 3.71 11.99 -5.11
N GLY A 98 5.01 12.26 -5.07
CA GLY A 98 5.84 12.36 -6.27
C GLY A 98 5.86 11.07 -7.08
N LEU A 99 6.04 9.92 -6.41
CA LEU A 99 5.99 8.60 -7.04
C LEU A 99 4.61 8.30 -7.63
N ALA A 100 3.51 8.63 -6.93
CA ALA A 100 2.16 8.48 -7.45
C ALA A 100 1.95 9.29 -8.74
N CYS A 101 2.38 10.55 -8.74
CA CYS A 101 2.29 11.41 -9.93
C CYS A 101 3.10 10.84 -11.10
N ILE A 102 4.33 10.36 -10.85
CA ILE A 102 5.17 9.74 -11.90
C ILE A 102 4.48 8.49 -12.46
N ILE A 103 3.96 7.61 -11.62
CA ILE A 103 3.26 6.38 -12.04
C ILE A 103 2.02 6.74 -12.86
N LEU A 104 1.24 7.74 -12.43
CA LEU A 104 0.07 8.20 -13.20
C LEU A 104 0.45 8.76 -14.57
N ILE A 105 1.49 9.59 -14.65
CA ILE A 105 1.96 10.16 -15.92
C ILE A 105 2.43 9.05 -16.87
N ILE A 106 3.23 8.10 -16.37
CA ILE A 106 3.68 6.94 -17.16
C ILE A 106 2.47 6.12 -17.63
N GLY A 107 1.50 5.87 -16.74
CA GLY A 107 0.28 5.15 -17.07
C GLY A 107 -0.56 5.87 -18.14
N LEU A 108 -0.76 7.18 -18.01
CA LEU A 108 -1.53 7.96 -18.96
C LEU A 108 -0.91 8.01 -20.36
N LEU A 109 0.41 8.12 -20.45
CA LEU A 109 1.14 8.25 -21.72
C LEU A 109 1.51 6.89 -22.32
N GLY A 110 1.88 5.91 -21.50
CA GLY A 110 2.48 4.65 -21.94
C GLY A 110 1.51 3.47 -22.04
N LEU A 111 0.36 3.51 -21.37
CA LEU A 111 -0.51 2.34 -21.25
C LEU A 111 -1.03 1.84 -22.61
N ARG A 112 -1.58 2.73 -23.44
CA ARG A 112 -2.12 2.34 -24.75
C ARG A 112 -1.07 1.74 -25.69
N PRO A 113 0.08 2.40 -25.96
CA PRO A 113 1.11 1.83 -26.81
C PRO A 113 1.66 0.50 -26.26
N LEU A 114 1.75 0.36 -24.93
CA LEU A 114 2.21 -0.88 -24.30
C LEU A 114 1.22 -2.03 -24.51
N LEU A 115 -0.08 -1.81 -24.33
CA LEU A 115 -1.11 -2.83 -24.55
C LEU A 115 -1.17 -3.26 -26.05
N THR A 116 -0.96 -2.32 -26.98
CA THR A 116 -0.85 -2.63 -28.40
C THR A 116 0.35 -3.50 -28.71
N ALA A 117 1.51 -3.21 -28.08
CA ALA A 117 2.73 -4.00 -28.25
C ALA A 117 2.61 -5.43 -27.67
N LEU A 118 1.79 -5.59 -26.62
CA LEU A 118 1.49 -6.90 -26.01
C LEU A 118 0.53 -7.76 -26.83
N ASN A 119 -0.03 -7.23 -27.93
CA ASN A 119 -1.05 -7.91 -28.76
C ASN A 119 -2.23 -8.47 -27.92
N LEU A 120 -2.63 -7.75 -26.89
CA LEU A 120 -3.77 -8.13 -26.07
C LEU A 120 -5.07 -8.02 -26.89
N GLU A 121 -5.98 -8.96 -26.70
CA GLU A 121 -7.31 -8.89 -27.30
C GLU A 121 -7.98 -7.54 -27.00
N PRO A 122 -8.60 -6.85 -27.98
CA PRO A 122 -9.15 -5.51 -27.78
C PRO A 122 -10.10 -5.40 -26.58
N ALA A 123 -10.96 -6.41 -26.39
CA ALA A 123 -11.89 -6.45 -25.26
C ALA A 123 -11.17 -6.51 -23.91
N ALA A 124 -10.14 -7.35 -23.78
CA ALA A 124 -9.33 -7.45 -22.57
C ALA A 124 -8.49 -6.18 -22.34
N ALA A 125 -8.02 -5.51 -23.40
CA ALA A 125 -7.31 -4.24 -23.31
C ALA A 125 -8.21 -3.11 -22.76
N GLU A 126 -9.48 -3.04 -23.14
CA GLU A 126 -10.43 -2.08 -22.60
C GLU A 126 -10.73 -2.32 -21.12
N VAL A 127 -10.89 -3.60 -20.71
CA VAL A 127 -11.03 -3.97 -19.29
C VAL A 127 -9.78 -3.57 -18.51
N CYS A 128 -8.57 -3.83 -19.02
CA CYS A 128 -7.31 -3.45 -18.41
C CYS A 128 -7.22 -1.93 -18.18
N ILE A 129 -7.54 -1.12 -19.18
CA ILE A 129 -7.54 0.34 -19.10
C ILE A 129 -8.55 0.82 -18.04
N SER A 130 -9.76 0.26 -18.05
CA SER A 130 -10.82 0.64 -17.12
C SER A 130 -10.51 0.22 -15.68
N TYR A 131 -9.93 -0.97 -15.49
CA TYR A 131 -9.42 -1.45 -14.21
C TYR A 131 -8.34 -0.53 -13.65
N LEU A 132 -7.35 -0.16 -14.46
CA LEU A 132 -6.26 0.72 -14.03
C LEU A 132 -6.74 2.14 -13.72
N LYS A 133 -7.75 2.66 -14.46
CA LYS A 133 -8.39 3.95 -14.14
C LYS A 133 -9.11 3.90 -12.78
N ALA A 134 -9.86 2.81 -12.51
CA ALA A 134 -10.52 2.61 -11.23
C ALA A 134 -9.50 2.50 -10.09
N PHE A 135 -8.44 1.72 -10.30
CA PHE A 135 -7.32 1.57 -9.35
C PHE A 135 -6.59 2.89 -9.08
N ALA A 136 -6.42 3.77 -10.07
CA ALA A 136 -5.73 5.05 -9.94
C ALA A 136 -6.31 5.94 -8.83
N ILE A 137 -7.61 5.81 -8.50
CA ILE A 137 -8.26 6.51 -7.39
C ILE A 137 -7.65 6.12 -6.05
N GLY A 138 -7.18 4.87 -5.94
CA GLY A 138 -6.52 4.32 -4.75
C GLY A 138 -5.00 4.51 -4.72
N LEU A 139 -4.37 5.01 -5.77
CA LEU A 139 -2.91 5.05 -5.89
C LEU A 139 -2.26 5.98 -4.86
N PHE A 140 -2.80 7.17 -4.65
CA PHE A 140 -2.29 8.10 -3.63
C PHE A 140 -2.38 7.51 -2.22
N PRO A 141 -3.56 7.09 -1.73
CA PRO A 141 -3.65 6.49 -0.40
C PRO A 141 -2.82 5.21 -0.28
N LEU A 142 -2.66 4.41 -1.35
CA LEU A 142 -1.79 3.24 -1.35
C LEU A 142 -0.34 3.58 -1.00
N LEU A 143 0.23 4.61 -1.62
CA LEU A 143 1.61 5.02 -1.36
C LEU A 143 1.76 5.77 -0.02
N TRP A 144 0.79 6.60 0.36
CA TRP A 144 0.79 7.25 1.67
C TRP A 144 0.71 6.24 2.82
N VAL A 145 -0.10 5.19 2.67
CA VAL A 145 -0.22 4.11 3.67
C VAL A 145 1.14 3.46 3.95
N ASN A 146 2.03 3.32 2.97
CA ASN A 146 3.37 2.79 3.24
C ASN A 146 4.14 3.66 4.26
N THR A 147 4.07 4.99 4.11
CA THR A 147 4.69 5.92 5.07
C THR A 147 4.04 5.83 6.45
N LEU A 148 2.69 5.82 6.51
CA LEU A 148 1.95 5.72 7.77
C LEU A 148 2.27 4.41 8.49
N ARG A 149 2.19 3.29 7.76
CA ARG A 149 2.47 1.95 8.27
C ARG A 149 3.90 1.82 8.76
N ASN A 150 4.89 2.23 7.97
CA ASN A 150 6.29 2.18 8.35
C ASN A 150 6.55 3.00 9.62
N THR A 151 5.88 4.13 9.79
CA THR A 151 5.94 4.94 11.02
C THR A 151 5.34 4.19 12.21
N VAL A 152 4.16 3.58 12.06
CA VAL A 152 3.51 2.79 13.13
C VAL A 152 4.36 1.58 13.50
N ASP A 153 4.89 0.86 12.52
CA ASP A 153 5.70 -0.34 12.71
C ASP A 153 7.06 -0.03 13.38
N SER A 154 7.68 1.10 13.04
CA SER A 154 8.93 1.58 13.70
C SER A 154 8.74 1.83 15.21
N HIS A 155 7.52 2.12 15.65
CA HIS A 155 7.19 2.29 17.07
C HIS A 155 6.84 0.96 17.78
N GLY A 156 6.99 -0.18 17.11
CA GLY A 156 6.66 -1.51 17.63
C GLY A 156 5.15 -1.79 17.72
N LEU A 157 4.33 -1.05 16.99
CA LEU A 157 2.87 -1.17 17.02
C LEU A 157 2.34 -2.09 15.89
N THR A 158 3.09 -3.15 15.55
CA THR A 158 2.78 -4.08 14.45
C THR A 158 1.43 -4.78 14.59
N HIS A 159 0.92 -4.95 15.82
CA HIS A 159 -0.42 -5.50 16.05
C HIS A 159 -1.53 -4.60 15.49
N TYR A 160 -1.35 -3.27 15.57
CA TYR A 160 -2.29 -2.32 14.96
C TYR A 160 -2.23 -2.42 13.45
N SER A 161 -1.02 -2.50 12.87
CA SER A 161 -0.84 -2.69 11.43
C SER A 161 -1.52 -3.96 10.94
N MET A 162 -1.38 -5.08 11.67
CA MET A 162 -2.07 -6.33 11.38
C MET A 162 -3.59 -6.16 11.38
N ALA A 163 -4.15 -5.57 12.45
CA ALA A 163 -5.60 -5.40 12.58
C ALA A 163 -6.17 -4.50 11.45
N ILE A 164 -5.46 -3.42 11.11
CA ILE A 164 -5.87 -2.49 10.05
C ILE A 164 -5.85 -3.20 8.70
N VAL A 165 -4.75 -3.88 8.35
CA VAL A 165 -4.61 -4.56 7.06
C VAL A 165 -5.63 -5.69 6.93
N PHE A 166 -5.87 -6.44 8.01
CA PHE A 166 -6.90 -7.48 8.03
C PHE A 166 -8.31 -6.91 7.84
N THR A 167 -8.64 -5.80 8.50
CA THR A 167 -9.93 -5.10 8.30
C THR A 167 -10.08 -4.64 6.85
N SER A 168 -9.04 -4.06 6.28
CA SER A 168 -9.06 -3.61 4.88
C SER A 168 -9.13 -4.77 3.89
N PHE A 169 -8.58 -5.94 4.23
CA PHE A 169 -8.76 -7.17 3.46
C PHE A 169 -10.23 -7.59 3.41
N ILE A 170 -10.94 -7.55 4.55
CA ILE A 170 -12.39 -7.86 4.59
C ILE A 170 -13.17 -6.88 3.71
N VAL A 171 -12.87 -5.58 3.81
CA VAL A 171 -13.50 -4.54 2.97
C VAL A 171 -13.20 -4.79 1.49
N ASN A 172 -11.94 -5.15 1.16
CA ASN A 172 -11.55 -5.48 -0.22
C ASN A 172 -12.37 -6.63 -0.78
N VAL A 173 -12.47 -7.75 -0.03
CA VAL A 173 -13.25 -8.92 -0.45
C VAL A 173 -14.73 -8.56 -0.64
N PHE A 174 -15.30 -7.82 0.30
CA PHE A 174 -16.69 -7.38 0.23
C PHE A 174 -16.95 -6.50 -1.00
N LEU A 175 -16.11 -5.50 -1.24
CA LEU A 175 -16.24 -4.60 -2.37
C LEU A 175 -16.03 -5.32 -3.71
N ASN A 176 -15.04 -6.21 -3.79
CA ASN A 176 -14.82 -7.01 -5.00
C ASN A 176 -16.05 -7.86 -5.33
N TYR A 177 -16.56 -8.60 -4.35
CA TYR A 177 -17.74 -9.44 -4.55
C TYR A 177 -18.97 -8.61 -4.96
N SER A 178 -19.19 -7.48 -4.30
CA SER A 178 -20.34 -6.60 -4.56
C SER A 178 -20.29 -5.95 -5.95
N LEU A 179 -19.11 -5.44 -6.35
CA LEU A 179 -18.95 -4.67 -7.59
C LEU A 179 -18.76 -5.56 -8.83
N ILE A 180 -18.12 -6.73 -8.68
CA ILE A 180 -17.94 -7.64 -9.82
C ILE A 180 -19.28 -8.26 -10.21
N PHE A 181 -20.08 -8.70 -9.25
CA PHE A 181 -21.34 -9.43 -9.49
C PHE A 181 -22.62 -8.61 -9.32
N GLY A 182 -22.51 -7.33 -8.95
CA GLY A 182 -23.68 -6.46 -8.75
C GLY A 182 -24.53 -6.80 -7.53
N HIS A 183 -23.93 -7.34 -6.46
CA HIS A 183 -24.66 -7.67 -5.25
C HIS A 183 -24.84 -6.49 -4.30
N PHE A 184 -25.74 -6.61 -3.33
CA PHE A 184 -26.03 -5.61 -2.28
C PHE A 184 -26.43 -4.22 -2.79
N GLY A 185 -26.99 -4.13 -4.02
CA GLY A 185 -27.41 -2.85 -4.63
C GLY A 185 -26.29 -2.08 -5.32
N PHE A 186 -25.08 -2.65 -5.41
CA PHE A 186 -24.01 -2.10 -6.23
C PHE A 186 -24.22 -2.44 -7.71
N PRO A 187 -23.73 -1.57 -8.62
CA PRO A 187 -23.78 -1.87 -10.06
C PRO A 187 -22.87 -3.05 -10.39
N GLU A 188 -23.31 -3.90 -11.30
CA GLU A 188 -22.48 -4.96 -11.89
C GLU A 188 -21.52 -4.36 -12.91
N ILE A 189 -20.22 -4.35 -12.61
CA ILE A 189 -19.19 -3.73 -13.46
C ILE A 189 -18.04 -4.69 -13.82
N GLY A 190 -18.23 -6.00 -13.54
CA GLY A 190 -17.28 -7.04 -13.91
C GLY A 190 -15.88 -6.81 -13.34
N GLY A 191 -14.83 -7.10 -14.11
CA GLY A 191 -13.44 -6.98 -13.70
C GLY A 191 -13.01 -5.58 -13.30
N VAL A 192 -13.68 -4.53 -13.77
CA VAL A 192 -13.43 -3.15 -13.35
C VAL A 192 -13.71 -2.97 -11.86
N GLY A 193 -14.68 -3.74 -11.33
CA GLY A 193 -15.02 -3.79 -9.90
C GLY A 193 -13.83 -4.15 -9.01
N ALA A 194 -12.91 -4.99 -9.51
CA ALA A 194 -11.68 -5.31 -8.78
C ALA A 194 -10.79 -4.08 -8.57
N GLY A 195 -10.72 -3.17 -9.54
CA GLY A 195 -9.98 -1.90 -9.41
C GLY A 195 -10.57 -1.00 -8.32
N TYR A 196 -11.88 -0.82 -8.30
CA TYR A 196 -12.57 -0.06 -7.24
C TYR A 196 -12.48 -0.75 -5.88
N GLY A 197 -12.54 -2.08 -5.83
CA GLY A 197 -12.40 -2.85 -4.60
C GLY A 197 -11.02 -2.63 -3.94
N ILE A 198 -9.95 -2.65 -4.74
CA ILE A 198 -8.60 -2.34 -4.25
C ILE A 198 -8.50 -0.88 -3.82
N ALA A 199 -9.03 0.07 -4.60
CA ALA A 199 -9.03 1.48 -4.26
C ALA A 199 -9.75 1.73 -2.92
N GLY A 200 -10.91 1.12 -2.69
CA GLY A 200 -11.66 1.21 -1.45
C GLY A 200 -10.88 0.66 -0.25
N ALA A 201 -10.18 -0.47 -0.42
CA ALA A 201 -9.30 -1.02 0.61
C ALA A 201 -8.11 -0.08 0.93
N CYS A 202 -7.52 0.56 -0.10
CA CYS A 202 -6.45 1.54 0.10
C CYS A 202 -6.91 2.76 0.90
N TRP A 203 -8.10 3.29 0.62
CA TRP A 203 -8.70 4.36 1.39
C TRP A 203 -9.03 3.93 2.82
N THR A 204 -9.54 2.71 3.01
CA THR A 204 -9.80 2.15 4.35
C THR A 204 -8.50 2.06 5.15
N ASN A 205 -7.43 1.52 4.56
CA ASN A 205 -6.11 1.51 5.19
C ASN A 205 -5.64 2.91 5.57
N PHE A 206 -5.74 3.86 4.65
CA PHE A 206 -5.30 5.25 4.89
C PHE A 206 -6.04 5.89 6.06
N ILE A 207 -7.36 5.74 6.11
CA ILE A 207 -8.19 6.28 7.20
C ILE A 207 -7.82 5.63 8.52
N LEU A 208 -7.74 4.30 8.58
CA LEU A 208 -7.45 3.57 9.82
C LEU A 208 -6.05 3.85 10.35
N PHE A 209 -5.01 3.86 9.48
CA PHE A 209 -3.66 4.23 9.91
C PHE A 209 -3.59 5.69 10.38
N SER A 210 -4.27 6.61 9.70
CA SER A 210 -4.36 8.02 10.12
C SER A 210 -5.02 8.15 11.50
N LEU A 211 -6.08 7.38 11.77
CA LEU A 211 -6.73 7.35 13.08
C LEU A 211 -5.79 6.82 14.17
N VAL A 212 -5.02 5.77 13.88
CA VAL A 212 -4.02 5.25 14.85
C VAL A 212 -2.94 6.31 15.13
N LEU A 213 -2.43 6.99 14.12
CA LEU A 213 -1.45 8.07 14.29
C LEU A 213 -2.01 9.24 15.11
N LEU A 214 -3.28 9.56 14.97
CA LEU A 214 -3.95 10.64 15.70
C LEU A 214 -4.29 10.27 17.16
N LEU A 215 -4.75 9.05 17.39
CA LEU A 215 -5.39 8.66 18.65
C LEU A 215 -4.46 7.90 19.58
N HIS A 216 -3.44 7.17 19.05
CA HIS A 216 -2.59 6.33 19.88
C HIS A 216 -1.67 7.17 20.78
N PRO A 217 -1.66 6.94 22.12
CA PRO A 217 -0.91 7.77 23.09
C PRO A 217 0.58 7.93 22.78
N LYS A 218 1.24 6.87 22.30
CA LYS A 218 2.66 6.90 21.93
C LYS A 218 2.97 7.77 20.72
N LEU A 219 2.00 7.95 19.80
CA LEU A 219 2.18 8.65 18.53
C LEU A 219 1.65 10.10 18.60
N LYS A 220 0.65 10.32 19.44
CA LYS A 220 0.03 11.64 19.66
C LYS A 220 1.05 12.70 20.12
N GLY A 221 2.11 12.28 20.84
CA GLY A 221 3.16 13.16 21.32
C GLY A 221 3.96 13.85 20.21
N TYR A 222 4.10 13.22 19.05
CA TYR A 222 4.86 13.76 17.92
C TYR A 222 4.12 14.84 17.13
N ARG A 223 2.86 15.16 17.46
CA ARG A 223 2.04 16.21 16.81
C ARG A 223 2.06 16.15 15.29
N ILE A 224 2.17 14.94 14.72
CA ILE A 224 2.40 14.69 13.28
C ILE A 224 1.44 15.52 12.41
N PHE A 225 0.17 15.68 12.80
CA PHE A 225 -0.80 16.48 12.04
C PHE A 225 -0.93 17.95 12.47
N LYS A 226 -0.15 18.41 13.48
CA LYS A 226 -0.16 19.80 13.92
C LYS A 226 1.03 20.59 13.39
N ASP A 227 2.19 19.95 13.32
CA ASP A 227 3.44 20.56 12.90
C ASP A 227 3.72 20.19 11.44
N PHE A 228 3.03 20.90 10.52
CA PHE A 228 3.21 20.68 9.09
C PHE A 228 4.62 21.08 8.65
N SER A 229 5.43 20.10 8.26
CA SER A 229 6.78 20.35 7.76
C SER A 229 6.78 20.61 6.25
N LYS A 230 7.44 21.67 5.82
CA LYS A 230 7.63 21.96 4.40
C LYS A 230 8.56 20.94 3.73
N PRO A 231 8.45 20.73 2.40
CA PRO A 231 9.39 19.91 1.67
C PRO A 231 10.82 20.39 1.90
N SER A 232 11.70 19.49 2.34
CA SER A 232 13.13 19.77 2.53
C SER A 232 13.95 18.84 1.64
N PHE A 233 14.68 19.43 0.70
CA PHE A 233 15.50 18.68 -0.24
C PHE A 233 16.55 17.80 0.47
N HIS A 234 17.05 18.24 1.60
CA HIS A 234 18.03 17.51 2.39
C HIS A 234 17.46 16.16 2.89
N TYR A 235 16.32 16.19 3.57
CA TYR A 235 15.68 14.98 4.11
C TYR A 235 15.08 14.09 3.02
N ILE A 236 14.54 14.67 1.95
CA ILE A 236 14.07 13.90 0.78
C ILE A 236 15.23 13.12 0.15
N ARG A 237 16.38 13.80 -0.06
CA ARG A 237 17.58 13.16 -0.61
C ARG A 237 18.09 12.04 0.30
N GLU A 238 18.09 12.23 1.60
CA GLU A 238 18.50 11.21 2.58
C GLU A 238 17.59 9.97 2.49
N GLN A 239 16.27 10.17 2.50
CA GLN A 239 15.31 9.07 2.37
C GLN A 239 15.44 8.34 1.03
N LEU A 240 15.61 9.07 -0.07
CA LEU A 240 15.81 8.48 -1.40
C LEU A 240 17.14 7.74 -1.50
N HIS A 241 18.21 8.25 -0.88
CA HIS A 241 19.52 7.59 -0.87
C HIS A 241 19.47 6.21 -0.20
N ILE A 242 18.65 6.05 0.82
CA ILE A 242 18.43 4.77 1.50
C ILE A 242 17.37 3.94 0.76
N GLY A 243 16.26 4.58 0.35
CA GLY A 243 15.10 3.90 -0.18
C GLY A 243 15.27 3.39 -1.61
N ILE A 244 15.93 4.14 -2.51
CA ILE A 244 16.11 3.71 -3.91
C ILE A 244 16.87 2.39 -4.03
N PRO A 245 18.03 2.18 -3.35
CA PRO A 245 18.69 0.88 -3.36
C PRO A 245 17.80 -0.26 -2.85
N ILE A 246 17.00 -0.01 -1.81
CA ILE A 246 16.03 -1.00 -1.30
C ILE A 246 14.97 -1.29 -2.37
N GLY A 247 14.44 -0.27 -3.04
CA GLY A 247 13.46 -0.43 -4.11
C GLY A 247 13.96 -1.26 -5.30
N PHE A 248 15.26 -1.22 -5.60
CA PHE A 248 15.87 -2.06 -6.65
C PHE A 248 16.25 -3.46 -6.16
N SER A 249 16.31 -3.71 -4.84
CA SER A 249 16.72 -5.01 -4.27
C SER A 249 15.54 -5.96 -4.01
N ILE A 250 14.31 -5.47 -4.08
CA ILE A 250 13.07 -6.23 -3.91
C ILE A 250 12.56 -6.70 -5.27
#